data_96a7eb979f651247259c6d7b4dafbe75
#
_entry.id   96a7eb979f651247259c6d7b4dafbe75
#
_cell.length_a   1.000
_cell.length_b   1.000
_cell.length_c   1.000
_cell.angle_alpha   90.00
_cell.angle_beta   90.00
_cell.angle_gamma   90.00
#
_symmetry.space_group_name_H-M   'P 1'
#
loop_
_entity.id
_entity.type
_entity.pdbx_description
1 polymer ?
#
loop_
_entity_poly.entity_id
_entity_poly.type
_entity_poly.pdbx_seq_one_letter_code
_entity_poly.pdbx_strand_id
1 'polypeptide(L)'
;MKFILLCLDYLDYYARLMLPYLAVFIPLYLLARGCWILRRGQPMEFRHELKLGLLALYALFVLAVTVLPEISLSRGIRFSYAEGSFGPHNAGIQLIPGNFLRYLGFSLKYLGGGALVALIGNLCLFAPMGFLAQRCFGGAWWQYLLAGAGISLGIELFQLLLPRATDIDDLIFNALGMLGGYFLGRGYARLAGRRGHALPKKVKGDG
;
A
#
# COMPACT_ATOMS: atom_id res chain seq x y z
N MET A 1 15.09 23.93 2.17
CA MET A 1 13.94 24.56 1.48
C MET A 1 13.52 23.77 0.23
N LYS A 2 14.41 23.45 -0.72
CA LYS A 2 14.05 22.67 -1.95
C LYS A 2 13.42 21.29 -1.66
N PHE A 3 13.89 20.55 -0.66
CA PHE A 3 13.34 19.22 -0.30
C PHE A 3 11.90 19.32 0.23
N ILE A 4 11.59 20.32 1.06
CA ILE A 4 10.23 20.53 1.59
C ILE A 4 9.26 20.89 0.47
N LEU A 5 9.67 21.76 -0.45
CA LEU A 5 8.85 22.10 -1.63
C LEU A 5 8.58 20.87 -2.48
N LEU A 6 9.58 20.03 -2.74
CA LEU A 6 9.41 18.79 -3.48
C LEU A 6 8.42 17.83 -2.79
N CYS A 7 8.50 17.70 -1.45
CA CYS A 7 7.55 16.88 -0.70
C CYS A 7 6.12 17.43 -0.79
N LEU A 8 5.95 18.76 -0.77
CA LEU A 8 4.65 19.40 -0.91
C LEU A 8 4.06 19.20 -2.30
N ASP A 9 4.88 19.28 -3.35
CA ASP A 9 4.47 19.04 -4.73
C ASP A 9 3.99 17.59 -4.91
N TYR A 10 4.69 16.59 -4.35
CA TYR A 10 4.24 15.20 -4.36
C TYR A 10 2.95 14.99 -3.56
N LEU A 11 2.82 15.63 -2.40
CA LEU A 11 1.58 15.55 -1.61
C LEU A 11 0.40 16.14 -2.37
N ASP A 12 0.56 17.29 -3.02
CA ASP A 12 -0.47 17.92 -3.84
C ASP A 12 -0.85 17.02 -5.03
N TYR A 13 0.15 16.46 -5.71
CA TYR A 13 -0.09 15.51 -6.81
C TYR A 13 -0.92 14.30 -6.37
N TYR A 14 -0.52 13.60 -5.30
CA TYR A 14 -1.25 12.44 -4.81
C TYR A 14 -2.63 12.79 -4.23
N ALA A 15 -2.78 13.96 -3.61
CA ALA A 15 -4.08 14.44 -3.16
C ALA A 15 -5.04 14.64 -4.33
N ARG A 16 -4.60 15.29 -5.40
CA ARG A 16 -5.41 15.49 -6.63
C ARG A 16 -5.73 14.18 -7.31
N LEU A 17 -4.78 13.24 -7.36
CA LEU A 17 -4.99 11.90 -7.91
C LEU A 17 -6.10 11.16 -7.14
N MET A 18 -6.09 11.25 -5.81
CA MET A 18 -7.01 10.51 -4.95
C MET A 18 -8.42 11.11 -4.86
N LEU A 19 -8.57 12.43 -4.98
CA LEU A 19 -9.84 13.14 -4.77
C LEU A 19 -11.02 12.55 -5.53
N PRO A 20 -10.97 12.31 -6.86
CA PRO A 20 -12.10 11.77 -7.61
C PRO A 20 -12.47 10.35 -7.16
N TYR A 21 -11.48 9.54 -6.81
CA TYR A 21 -11.71 8.17 -6.31
C TYR A 21 -12.32 8.16 -4.93
N LEU A 22 -11.86 9.04 -4.03
CA LEU A 22 -12.43 9.18 -2.68
C LEU A 22 -13.88 9.63 -2.73
N ALA A 23 -14.23 10.55 -3.64
CA ALA A 23 -15.60 11.05 -3.80
C ALA A 23 -16.60 9.93 -4.13
N VAL A 24 -16.17 8.90 -4.85
CA VAL A 24 -17.01 7.74 -5.21
C VAL A 24 -16.86 6.63 -4.17
N PHE A 25 -15.63 6.33 -3.77
CA PHE A 25 -15.34 5.19 -2.90
C PHE A 25 -15.91 5.34 -1.50
N ILE A 26 -15.79 6.52 -0.87
CA ILE A 26 -16.24 6.72 0.51
C ILE A 26 -17.75 6.48 0.65
N PRO A 27 -18.64 7.09 -0.15
CA PRO A 27 -20.07 6.80 -0.07
C PRO A 27 -20.42 5.33 -0.31
N LEU A 28 -19.80 4.71 -1.33
CA LEU A 28 -20.04 3.30 -1.64
C LEU A 28 -19.56 2.36 -0.52
N TYR A 29 -18.38 2.62 0.05
CA TYR A 29 -17.86 1.87 1.18
C TYR A 29 -18.76 1.98 2.40
N LEU A 30 -19.18 3.20 2.76
CA LEU A 30 -20.06 3.44 3.91
C LEU A 30 -21.42 2.78 3.73
N LEU A 31 -22.01 2.85 2.52
CA LEU A 31 -23.28 2.17 2.19
C LEU A 31 -23.13 0.65 2.30
N ALA A 32 -22.13 0.07 1.65
CA ALA A 32 -21.89 -1.37 1.67
C ALA A 32 -21.62 -1.87 3.10
N ARG A 33 -20.82 -1.14 3.85
CA ARG A 33 -20.49 -1.51 5.23
C ARG A 33 -21.67 -1.33 6.17
N GLY A 34 -22.42 -0.23 6.05
CA GLY A 34 -23.64 0.02 6.79
C GLY A 34 -24.71 -1.06 6.54
N CYS A 35 -24.97 -1.40 5.28
CA CYS A 35 -25.87 -2.50 4.92
C CYS A 35 -25.43 -3.84 5.52
N TRP A 36 -24.12 -4.13 5.50
CA TRP A 36 -23.59 -5.37 6.06
C TRP A 36 -23.76 -5.44 7.58
N ILE A 37 -23.48 -4.34 8.31
CA ILE A 37 -23.66 -4.23 9.77
C ILE A 37 -25.13 -4.41 10.13
N LEU A 38 -26.04 -3.72 9.44
CA LEU A 38 -27.47 -3.82 9.67
C LEU A 38 -27.99 -5.25 9.45
N ARG A 39 -27.50 -5.95 8.42
CA ARG A 39 -27.90 -7.35 8.15
C ARG A 39 -27.41 -8.33 9.21
N ARG A 40 -26.25 -8.09 9.81
CA ARG A 40 -25.69 -9.00 10.82
C ARG A 40 -26.26 -8.81 12.22
N GLY A 41 -26.84 -7.63 12.54
CA GLY A 41 -27.40 -7.33 13.85
C GLY A 41 -26.41 -7.40 15.01
N GLN A 42 -25.11 -7.38 14.74
CA GLN A 42 -24.06 -7.43 15.75
C GLN A 42 -23.62 -6.02 16.15
N PRO A 43 -23.23 -5.80 17.43
CA PRO A 43 -22.75 -4.50 17.87
C PRO A 43 -21.48 -4.11 17.10
N MET A 44 -21.46 -2.85 16.67
CA MET A 44 -20.34 -2.28 15.92
C MET A 44 -19.16 -1.98 16.85
N GLU A 45 -18.02 -2.63 16.64
CA GLU A 45 -16.77 -2.24 17.25
C GLU A 45 -16.10 -1.11 16.46
N PHE A 46 -16.28 0.13 16.87
CA PHE A 46 -15.74 1.31 16.17
C PHE A 46 -14.24 1.18 15.84
N ARG A 47 -13.44 0.66 16.77
CA ARG A 47 -11.99 0.49 16.54
C ARG A 47 -11.66 -0.52 15.44
N HIS A 48 -12.48 -1.54 15.27
CA HIS A 48 -12.32 -2.53 14.20
C HIS A 48 -12.76 -1.94 12.86
N GLU A 49 -13.89 -1.26 12.84
CA GLU A 49 -14.42 -0.59 11.63
C GLU A 49 -13.46 0.50 11.14
N LEU A 50 -12.86 1.28 12.05
CA LEU A 50 -11.86 2.27 11.69
C LEU A 50 -10.63 1.63 11.01
N LYS A 51 -10.13 0.52 11.54
CA LYS A 51 -9.00 -0.20 10.93
C LYS A 51 -9.34 -0.75 9.54
N LEU A 52 -10.54 -1.31 9.37
CA LEU A 52 -11.02 -1.78 8.08
C LEU A 52 -11.17 -0.64 7.08
N GLY A 53 -11.72 0.50 7.51
CA GLY A 53 -11.82 1.70 6.67
C GLY A 53 -10.45 2.20 6.22
N LEU A 54 -9.48 2.27 7.15
CA LEU A 54 -8.11 2.66 6.82
C LEU A 54 -7.44 1.67 5.84
N LEU A 55 -7.65 0.36 6.04
CA LEU A 55 -7.15 -0.65 5.12
C LEU A 55 -7.77 -0.50 3.73
N ALA A 56 -9.07 -0.30 3.65
CA ALA A 56 -9.78 -0.12 2.39
C ALA A 56 -9.35 1.17 1.65
N LEU A 57 -9.18 2.27 2.37
CA LEU A 57 -8.65 3.53 1.82
C LEU A 57 -7.21 3.37 1.34
N TYR A 58 -6.39 2.64 2.08
CA TYR A 58 -5.01 2.38 1.68
C TYR A 58 -4.93 1.46 0.45
N ALA A 59 -5.77 0.44 0.37
CA ALA A 59 -5.87 -0.41 -0.81
C ALA A 59 -6.30 0.40 -2.06
N LEU A 60 -7.26 1.32 -1.91
CA LEU A 60 -7.62 2.26 -2.97
C LEU A 60 -6.44 3.13 -3.38
N PHE A 61 -5.65 3.63 -2.43
CA PHE A 61 -4.43 4.41 -2.71
C PHE A 61 -3.43 3.59 -3.53
N VAL A 62 -3.14 2.35 -3.12
CA VAL A 62 -2.24 1.46 -3.89
C VAL A 62 -2.75 1.27 -5.31
N LEU A 63 -4.04 0.99 -5.50
CA LEU A 63 -4.65 0.85 -6.82
C LEU A 63 -4.57 2.15 -7.64
N ALA A 64 -4.81 3.29 -7.03
CA ALA A 64 -4.75 4.60 -7.71
C ALA A 64 -3.33 4.91 -8.22
N VAL A 65 -2.31 4.56 -7.44
CA VAL A 65 -0.91 4.81 -7.81
C VAL A 65 -0.40 3.80 -8.85
N THR A 66 -0.91 2.56 -8.84
CA THR A 66 -0.35 1.48 -9.66
C THR A 66 -1.14 1.19 -10.94
N VAL A 67 -2.46 1.34 -10.92
CA VAL A 67 -3.36 0.81 -11.96
C VAL A 67 -4.35 1.84 -12.49
N LEU A 68 -4.94 2.67 -11.61
CA LEU A 68 -6.05 3.51 -12.00
C LEU A 68 -5.58 4.72 -12.84
N PRO A 69 -6.41 5.22 -13.80
CA PRO A 69 -6.09 6.39 -14.59
C PRO A 69 -6.13 7.67 -13.76
N GLU A 70 -5.40 8.68 -14.17
CA GLU A 70 -5.56 10.03 -13.63
C GLU A 70 -6.85 10.66 -14.17
N ILE A 71 -7.75 11.04 -13.28
CA ILE A 71 -8.99 11.74 -13.63
C ILE A 71 -8.83 13.21 -13.27
N SER A 72 -8.83 14.07 -14.28
CA SER A 72 -8.75 15.52 -14.12
C SER A 72 -9.96 16.19 -14.75
N LEU A 73 -10.60 17.13 -14.03
CA LEU A 73 -11.73 17.90 -14.54
C LEU A 73 -11.36 18.74 -15.78
N SER A 74 -10.10 19.17 -15.90
CA SER A 74 -9.61 19.99 -17.00
C SER A 74 -9.02 19.18 -18.16
N ARG A 75 -8.51 17.97 -17.92
CA ARG A 75 -7.78 17.16 -18.90
C ARG A 75 -8.47 15.85 -19.26
N GLY A 76 -9.61 15.54 -18.61
CA GLY A 76 -10.32 14.27 -18.78
C GLY A 76 -9.61 13.09 -18.12
N ILE A 77 -9.91 11.89 -18.61
CA ILE A 77 -9.31 10.64 -18.10
C ILE A 77 -8.00 10.40 -18.84
N ARG A 78 -6.92 10.29 -18.08
CA ARG A 78 -5.60 9.93 -18.60
C ARG A 78 -5.05 8.75 -17.84
N PHE A 79 -4.55 7.75 -18.54
CA PHE A 79 -3.68 6.77 -17.94
C PHE A 79 -2.30 7.41 -17.81
N SER A 80 -1.94 7.78 -16.58
CA SER A 80 -0.63 8.34 -16.29
C SER A 80 0.39 7.20 -16.38
N TYR A 81 0.96 7.08 -17.58
CA TYR A 81 2.20 6.31 -17.71
C TYR A 81 3.27 7.21 -17.10
N ALA A 82 3.97 6.71 -16.09
CA ALA A 82 5.15 7.39 -15.60
C ALA A 82 6.14 7.54 -16.77
N GLU A 83 6.14 8.70 -17.40
CA GLU A 83 7.23 9.17 -18.25
C GLU A 83 8.45 9.26 -17.33
N GLY A 84 9.21 8.19 -17.22
CA GLY A 84 10.33 8.10 -16.31
C GLY A 84 10.54 6.70 -15.77
N SER A 85 9.85 5.68 -16.28
CA SER A 85 10.24 4.29 -16.09
C SER A 85 11.65 4.15 -16.66
N PHE A 86 12.62 4.04 -15.79
CA PHE A 86 14.04 3.89 -16.11
C PHE A 86 14.25 2.61 -16.92
N GLY A 87 14.26 2.71 -18.24
CA GLY A 87 14.56 1.60 -19.13
C GLY A 87 14.31 1.96 -20.59
N PRO A 88 15.00 1.32 -21.55
CA PRO A 88 14.74 1.55 -22.97
C PRO A 88 13.27 1.26 -23.29
N HIS A 89 12.70 2.04 -24.19
CA HIS A 89 11.29 2.09 -24.63
C HIS A 89 10.70 0.77 -25.19
N ASN A 90 11.19 -0.36 -24.77
CA ASN A 90 10.62 -1.66 -25.07
C ASN A 90 9.85 -2.14 -23.85
N ALA A 91 8.53 -1.99 -23.89
CA ALA A 91 7.61 -2.69 -23.01
C ALA A 91 7.93 -4.19 -23.07
N GLY A 92 8.84 -4.63 -22.21
CA GLY A 92 9.31 -6.02 -22.14
C GLY A 92 8.79 -6.66 -20.87
N ILE A 93 8.38 -7.92 -20.98
CA ILE A 93 8.09 -8.75 -19.82
C ILE A 93 9.42 -9.21 -19.26
N GLN A 94 9.80 -8.74 -18.07
CA GLN A 94 11.00 -9.16 -17.37
C GLN A 94 10.65 -10.25 -16.35
N LEU A 95 10.94 -11.49 -16.71
CA LEU A 95 10.71 -12.66 -15.84
C LEU A 95 11.97 -13.18 -15.15
N ILE A 96 13.12 -12.50 -15.32
CA ILE A 96 14.38 -12.92 -14.68
C ILE A 96 14.48 -12.22 -13.31
N PRO A 97 14.30 -12.94 -12.19
CA PRO A 97 14.40 -12.36 -10.87
C PRO A 97 15.83 -11.89 -10.59
N GLY A 98 15.95 -10.79 -9.86
CA GLY A 98 17.24 -10.22 -9.49
C GLY A 98 17.88 -9.33 -10.57
N ASN A 99 17.14 -9.01 -11.63
CA ASN A 99 17.61 -8.09 -12.65
C ASN A 99 17.87 -6.70 -12.06
N PHE A 100 17.11 -6.30 -11.03
CA PHE A 100 17.34 -5.07 -10.29
C PHE A 100 18.76 -4.99 -9.70
N LEU A 101 19.38 -6.13 -9.29
CA LEU A 101 20.74 -6.14 -8.75
C LEU A 101 21.78 -5.69 -9.80
N ARG A 102 21.57 -6.06 -11.06
CA ARG A 102 22.41 -5.62 -12.17
C ARG A 102 22.25 -4.12 -12.41
N TYR A 103 21.01 -3.64 -12.39
CA TYR A 103 20.71 -2.21 -12.55
C TYR A 103 21.05 -1.39 -11.31
N LEU A 104 20.98 -1.97 -10.11
CA LEU A 104 21.32 -1.28 -8.87
C LEU A 104 22.76 -0.80 -8.89
N GLY A 105 23.73 -1.67 -9.23
CA GLY A 105 25.14 -1.30 -9.32
C GLY A 105 25.38 -0.19 -10.34
N PHE A 106 24.75 -0.27 -11.50
CA PHE A 106 24.83 0.75 -12.54
C PHE A 106 24.11 2.05 -12.10
N SER A 107 22.92 1.94 -11.54
CA SER A 107 22.11 3.09 -11.10
C SER A 107 22.79 3.86 -9.98
N LEU A 108 23.38 3.17 -9.00
CA LEU A 108 24.14 3.83 -7.92
C LEU A 108 25.35 4.58 -8.45
N LYS A 109 26.02 4.02 -9.48
CA LYS A 109 27.23 4.59 -10.04
C LYS A 109 26.99 5.72 -11.03
N TYR A 110 25.92 5.64 -11.84
CA TYR A 110 25.71 6.52 -12.99
C TYR A 110 24.39 7.29 -13.00
N LEU A 111 23.35 6.83 -12.34
CA LEU A 111 21.98 7.37 -12.41
C LEU A 111 21.43 7.88 -11.06
N GLY A 112 22.30 8.08 -10.05
CA GLY A 112 21.86 8.65 -8.76
C GLY A 112 20.93 7.78 -7.94
N GLY A 113 20.92 6.45 -8.13
CA GLY A 113 20.20 5.52 -7.24
C GLY A 113 18.73 5.25 -7.59
N GLY A 114 18.25 5.58 -8.80
CA GLY A 114 16.85 5.39 -9.20
C GLY A 114 16.30 3.98 -9.00
N ALA A 115 17.11 2.93 -9.27
CA ALA A 115 16.72 1.54 -9.02
C ALA A 115 16.49 1.27 -7.51
N LEU A 116 17.32 1.87 -6.64
CA LEU A 116 17.15 1.76 -5.19
C LEU A 116 15.85 2.45 -4.72
N VAL A 117 15.53 3.60 -5.31
CA VAL A 117 14.30 4.34 -5.01
C VAL A 117 13.06 3.51 -5.42
N ALA A 118 13.09 2.86 -6.58
CA ALA A 118 12.00 1.98 -7.03
C ALA A 118 11.83 0.78 -6.08
N LEU A 119 12.92 0.13 -5.71
CA LEU A 119 12.92 -0.99 -4.75
C LEU A 119 12.29 -0.60 -3.41
N ILE A 120 12.81 0.48 -2.81
CA ILE A 120 12.32 0.98 -1.52
C ILE A 120 10.86 1.43 -1.68
N GLY A 121 10.51 2.04 -2.81
CA GLY A 121 9.16 2.48 -3.13
C GLY A 121 8.16 1.33 -3.08
N ASN A 122 8.43 0.23 -3.77
CA ASN A 122 7.57 -0.95 -3.79
C ASN A 122 7.44 -1.58 -2.40
N LEU A 123 8.56 -1.74 -1.68
CA LEU A 123 8.55 -2.24 -0.31
C LEU A 123 7.72 -1.36 0.63
N CYS A 124 7.92 -0.04 0.57
CA CYS A 124 7.22 0.93 1.40
C CYS A 124 5.74 1.08 1.01
N LEU A 125 5.39 0.85 -0.25
CA LEU A 125 4.01 0.91 -0.71
C LEU A 125 3.17 -0.25 -0.15
N PHE A 126 3.74 -1.45 0.02
CA PHE A 126 2.99 -2.60 0.52
C PHE A 126 3.10 -2.81 2.04
N ALA A 127 4.10 -2.24 2.70
CA ALA A 127 4.28 -2.41 4.15
C ALA A 127 3.11 -1.85 4.99
N PRO A 128 2.55 -0.64 4.75
CA PRO A 128 1.38 -0.17 5.49
C PRO A 128 0.15 -1.05 5.28
N MET A 129 -0.05 -1.60 4.07
CA MET A 129 -1.15 -2.52 3.79
C MET A 129 -1.02 -3.81 4.60
N GLY A 130 0.17 -4.40 4.67
CA GLY A 130 0.47 -5.56 5.50
C GLY A 130 0.28 -5.29 6.99
N PHE A 131 0.69 -4.11 7.46
CA PHE A 131 0.48 -3.66 8.83
C PHE A 131 -1.01 -3.56 9.17
N LEU A 132 -1.78 -2.84 8.37
CA LEU A 132 -3.23 -2.65 8.59
C LEU A 132 -3.99 -3.97 8.48
N ALA A 133 -3.69 -4.79 7.49
CA ALA A 133 -4.31 -6.10 7.32
C ALA A 133 -4.04 -7.00 8.53
N GLN A 134 -2.80 -7.02 9.06
CA GLN A 134 -2.47 -7.76 10.26
C GLN A 134 -3.27 -7.26 11.48
N ARG A 135 -3.49 -5.95 11.60
CA ARG A 135 -4.28 -5.35 12.68
C ARG A 135 -5.78 -5.61 12.57
N CYS A 136 -6.28 -5.92 11.37
CA CYS A 136 -7.69 -6.27 11.11
C CYS A 136 -7.96 -7.76 11.28
N PHE A 137 -7.08 -8.62 10.74
CA PHE A 137 -7.38 -10.04 10.54
C PHE A 137 -6.50 -11.00 11.37
N GLY A 138 -5.33 -10.55 11.84
CA GLY A 138 -4.37 -11.45 12.48
C GLY A 138 -3.84 -12.50 11.51
N GLY A 139 -3.69 -13.74 11.95
CA GLY A 139 -3.31 -14.87 11.08
C GLY A 139 -1.81 -15.15 11.01
N ALA A 140 -1.40 -16.02 10.06
CA ALA A 140 -0.05 -16.49 9.87
C ALA A 140 0.73 -15.66 8.85
N TRP A 141 2.05 -15.58 8.99
CA TRP A 141 2.92 -14.77 8.14
C TRP A 141 2.86 -15.13 6.65
N TRP A 142 2.73 -16.42 6.33
CA TRP A 142 2.68 -16.89 4.95
C TRP A 142 1.43 -16.41 4.19
N GLN A 143 0.31 -16.15 4.90
CA GLN A 143 -0.90 -15.60 4.30
C GLN A 143 -0.65 -14.18 3.76
N TYR A 144 0.18 -13.39 4.44
CA TYR A 144 0.55 -12.04 4.01
C TYR A 144 1.53 -12.06 2.85
N LEU A 145 2.46 -13.01 2.84
CA LEU A 145 3.37 -13.21 1.71
C LEU A 145 2.57 -13.59 0.45
N LEU A 146 1.67 -14.56 0.57
CA LEU A 146 0.82 -14.98 -0.57
C LEU A 146 -0.17 -13.90 -1.00
N ALA A 147 -0.77 -13.16 -0.05
CA ALA A 147 -1.65 -12.05 -0.37
C ALA A 147 -0.90 -10.92 -1.09
N GLY A 148 0.30 -10.57 -0.63
CA GLY A 148 1.16 -9.58 -1.28
C GLY A 148 1.55 -10.00 -2.69
N ALA A 149 1.98 -11.25 -2.86
CA ALA A 149 2.30 -11.80 -4.18
C ALA A 149 1.07 -11.83 -5.10
N GLY A 150 -0.10 -12.25 -4.60
CA GLY A 150 -1.34 -12.31 -5.38
C GLY A 150 -1.84 -10.93 -5.81
N ILE A 151 -1.82 -9.95 -4.91
CA ILE A 151 -2.20 -8.56 -5.22
C ILE A 151 -1.24 -7.97 -6.24
N SER A 152 0.07 -8.16 -6.04
CA SER A 152 1.08 -7.66 -6.98
C SER A 152 0.96 -8.32 -8.35
N LEU A 153 0.75 -9.64 -8.40
CA LEU A 153 0.50 -10.35 -9.65
C LEU A 153 -0.75 -9.80 -10.36
N GLY A 154 -1.83 -9.52 -9.62
CA GLY A 154 -3.04 -8.90 -10.18
C GLY A 154 -2.75 -7.52 -10.77
N ILE A 155 -1.94 -6.70 -10.10
CA ILE A 155 -1.49 -5.40 -10.60
C ILE A 155 -0.68 -5.58 -11.89
N GLU A 156 0.31 -6.47 -11.90
CA GLU A 156 1.15 -6.75 -13.08
C GLU A 156 0.33 -7.24 -14.28
N LEU A 157 -0.61 -8.19 -14.05
CA LEU A 157 -1.50 -8.68 -15.10
C LEU A 157 -2.38 -7.56 -15.68
N PHE A 158 -2.84 -6.64 -14.83
CA PHE A 158 -3.59 -5.50 -15.31
C PHE A 158 -2.71 -4.53 -16.10
N GLN A 159 -1.47 -4.33 -15.66
CA GLN A 159 -0.49 -3.48 -16.35
C GLN A 159 -0.06 -4.05 -17.71
N LEU A 160 -0.13 -5.37 -17.94
CA LEU A 160 0.06 -5.97 -19.28
C LEU A 160 -0.97 -5.49 -20.31
N LEU A 161 -2.17 -5.07 -19.88
CA LEU A 161 -3.18 -4.49 -20.74
C LEU A 161 -2.86 -3.01 -21.09
N LEU A 162 -1.87 -2.44 -20.43
CA LEU A 162 -1.39 -1.07 -20.59
C LEU A 162 0.03 -1.15 -21.20
N PRO A 163 0.50 -0.16 -21.98
CA PRO A 163 1.86 -0.15 -22.50
C PRO A 163 2.89 0.13 -21.39
N ARG A 164 3.04 -0.80 -20.46
CA ARG A 164 3.92 -0.73 -19.30
C ARG A 164 4.77 -2.00 -19.22
N ALA A 165 6.01 -1.87 -18.73
CA ALA A 165 6.86 -3.03 -18.48
C ALA A 165 6.39 -3.77 -17.22
N THR A 166 6.33 -5.10 -17.29
CA THR A 166 6.03 -6.00 -16.17
C THR A 166 7.35 -6.54 -15.64
N ASP A 167 7.61 -6.39 -14.35
CA ASP A 167 8.85 -6.82 -13.70
C ASP A 167 8.55 -7.76 -12.52
N ILE A 168 9.13 -8.98 -12.57
CA ILE A 168 8.99 -9.95 -11.49
C ILE A 168 9.63 -9.48 -10.18
N ASP A 169 10.59 -8.57 -10.24
CA ASP A 169 11.21 -7.99 -9.06
C ASP A 169 10.21 -7.15 -8.27
N ASP A 170 9.29 -6.43 -8.94
CA ASP A 170 8.21 -5.68 -8.31
C ASP A 170 7.28 -6.61 -7.50
N LEU A 171 6.94 -7.77 -8.06
CA LEU A 171 6.15 -8.78 -7.36
C LEU A 171 6.84 -9.26 -6.08
N ILE A 172 8.15 -9.52 -6.14
CA ILE A 172 8.93 -9.98 -5.00
C ILE A 172 8.97 -8.91 -3.92
N PHE A 173 9.26 -7.64 -4.28
CA PHE A 173 9.37 -6.55 -3.31
C PHE A 173 8.05 -6.15 -2.70
N ASN A 174 6.97 -6.18 -3.45
CA ASN A 174 5.62 -5.95 -2.95
C ASN A 174 5.21 -7.03 -1.94
N ALA A 175 5.50 -8.31 -2.24
CA ALA A 175 5.25 -9.42 -1.31
C ALA A 175 6.09 -9.31 -0.03
N LEU A 176 7.37 -8.94 -0.15
CA LEU A 176 8.23 -8.69 1.00
C LEU A 176 7.79 -7.47 1.81
N GLY A 177 7.31 -6.40 1.15
CA GLY A 177 6.71 -5.24 1.81
C GLY A 177 5.50 -5.62 2.65
N MET A 178 4.57 -6.40 2.07
CA MET A 178 3.40 -6.91 2.78
C MET A 178 3.78 -7.75 3.99
N LEU A 179 4.79 -8.63 3.86
CA LEU A 179 5.33 -9.44 4.94
C LEU A 179 6.01 -8.59 6.02
N GLY A 180 6.80 -7.59 5.63
CA GLY A 180 7.42 -6.63 6.54
C GLY A 180 6.37 -5.89 7.38
N GLY A 181 5.30 -5.42 6.72
CA GLY A 181 4.15 -4.81 7.37
C GLY A 181 3.48 -5.73 8.40
N TYR A 182 3.32 -7.02 8.08
CA TYR A 182 2.82 -8.03 9.03
C TYR A 182 3.68 -8.08 10.30
N PHE A 183 5.00 -8.16 10.17
CA PHE A 183 5.88 -8.22 11.34
C PHE A 183 5.83 -6.93 12.16
N LEU A 184 5.75 -5.77 11.52
CA LEU A 184 5.57 -4.49 12.19
C LEU A 184 4.24 -4.45 12.97
N GLY A 185 3.14 -4.89 12.36
CA GLY A 185 1.82 -4.97 13.01
C GLY A 185 1.81 -5.90 14.22
N ARG A 186 2.47 -7.05 14.09
CA ARG A 186 2.60 -8.02 15.19
C ARG A 186 3.50 -7.49 16.33
N GLY A 187 4.59 -6.83 15.98
CA GLY A 187 5.47 -6.15 16.95
C GLY A 187 4.73 -5.08 17.73
N TYR A 188 4.01 -4.20 17.01
CA TYR A 188 3.17 -3.18 17.64
C TYR A 188 2.13 -3.78 18.60
N ALA A 189 1.44 -4.86 18.20
CA ALA A 189 0.46 -5.54 19.05
C ALA A 189 1.07 -6.04 20.36
N ARG A 190 2.27 -6.63 20.29
CA ARG A 190 3.00 -7.12 21.48
C ARG A 190 3.38 -5.97 22.42
N LEU A 191 3.88 -4.88 21.89
CA LEU A 191 4.26 -3.70 22.69
C LEU A 191 3.05 -3.03 23.34
N ALA A 192 1.94 -2.89 22.60
CA ALA A 192 0.69 -2.32 23.10
C ALA A 192 0.08 -3.19 24.21
N GLY A 193 0.10 -4.52 24.06
CA GLY A 193 -0.36 -5.46 25.08
C GLY A 193 0.46 -5.41 26.37
N ARG A 194 1.78 -5.24 26.28
CA ARG A 194 2.66 -5.07 27.46
C ARG A 194 2.36 -3.80 28.24
N ARG A 195 2.04 -2.69 27.56
CA ARG A 195 1.68 -1.43 28.22
C ARG A 195 0.34 -1.51 28.96
N GLY A 196 -0.62 -2.29 28.47
CA GLY A 196 -1.90 -2.51 29.14
C GLY A 196 -1.79 -3.31 30.44
N HIS A 197 -0.76 -4.12 30.61
CA HIS A 197 -0.51 -4.91 31.85
C HIS A 197 0.33 -4.15 32.88
N ALA A 198 0.97 -3.05 32.50
CA ALA A 198 1.83 -2.26 33.38
C ALA A 198 1.10 -1.16 34.19
N LEU A 199 -0.22 -1.02 34.02
CA LEU A 199 -1.00 -0.11 34.89
C LEU A 199 -1.21 -0.79 36.24
N PRO A 200 -0.82 -0.14 37.36
CA PRO A 200 -0.99 -0.70 38.68
C PRO A 200 -2.49 -0.94 38.94
N LYS A 201 -2.82 -2.15 39.38
CA LYS A 201 -4.14 -2.46 39.95
C LYS A 201 -4.38 -1.43 41.05
N LYS A 202 -5.38 -0.56 40.89
CA LYS A 202 -5.88 0.27 42.00
C LYS A 202 -6.14 -0.66 43.18
N VAL A 203 -5.34 -0.49 44.22
CA VAL A 203 -5.58 -1.11 45.52
C VAL A 203 -6.98 -0.63 45.93
N LYS A 204 -7.94 -1.56 46.01
CA LYS A 204 -9.20 -1.29 46.71
C LYS A 204 -8.79 -1.08 48.16
N GLY A 205 -8.87 0.15 48.64
CA GLY A 205 -8.78 0.47 50.06
C GLY A 205 -9.99 -0.13 50.72
N ASP A 206 -9.75 -1.10 51.61
CA ASP A 206 -10.70 -1.50 52.61
C ASP A 206 -10.87 -0.34 53.56
N GLY A 207 -12.10 0.12 53.74
CA GLY A 207 -12.54 1.11 54.68
C GLY A 207 -14.06 1.03 54.82
#